data_b331242529a37ff8584f022ff4ef6e8f
#
_entry.id   b331242529a37ff8584f022ff4ef6e8f
#
_cell.length_a   1.000
_cell.length_b   1.000
_cell.length_c   1.000
_cell.angle_alpha   90.00
_cell.angle_beta   90.00
_cell.angle_gamma   90.00
#
_symmetry.space_group_name_H-M   'P 1'
#
loop_
_entity.id
_entity.type
_entity.pdbx_description
1 polymer ?
#
loop_
_entity_poly.entity_id
_entity_poly.type
_entity_poly.pdbx_seq_one_letter_code
_entity_poly.pdbx_strand_id
1 'polypeptide(L)'
;MKGDLQRSGPQPFCSEYWYVYILRCADDRSYTGYTQDLNDRIARHARGSVPATKNRRPIKLETYFAFSDQNQALEFEKYLKTGSGRAVMNKRFFKRLDS
;
A
#
# COMPACT_ATOMS: atom_id res chain seq x y z
N MET A 1 22.85 5.72 -19.89
CA MET A 1 22.31 5.45 -19.66
C MET A 1 21.92 5.28 -19.73
N LYS A 2 22.01 5.44 -19.85
CA LYS A 2 21.43 5.13 -19.85
C LYS A 2 20.80 4.78 -19.48
N GLY A 3 20.57 4.70 -19.45
CA GLY A 3 19.82 4.24 -19.02
C GLY A 3 19.87 3.36 -18.75
N ASP A 4 20.50 3.01 -18.74
CA ASP A 4 20.44 2.00 -18.46
C ASP A 4 20.05 1.61 -17.51
N LEU A 5 20.01 1.97 -17.11
CA LEU A 5 19.37 1.62 -16.16
C LEU A 5 18.06 1.23 -16.24
N GLN A 6 17.62 1.10 -16.84
CA GLN A 6 16.57 0.67 -16.99
C GLN A 6 16.28 -0.23 -17.28
N ARG A 7 16.48 -0.49 -17.16
CA ARG A 7 16.36 -1.29 -17.53
C ARG A 7 15.85 -2.37 -17.49
N SER A 8 15.89 -2.51 -17.92
CA SER A 8 15.26 -3.75 -18.23
C SER A 8 15.45 -4.74 -17.11
N GLY A 9 14.60 -5.74 -17.08
CA GLY A 9 14.65 -6.70 -16.01
C GLY A 9 14.31 -6.08 -14.68
N PRO A 10 14.37 -6.85 -13.61
CA PRO A 10 14.03 -6.33 -12.29
C PRO A 10 15.03 -5.28 -11.86
N GLN A 11 14.54 -4.25 -11.24
CA GLN A 11 15.38 -3.21 -10.70
C GLN A 11 16.09 -3.76 -9.48
N PRO A 12 17.41 -3.64 -9.43
CA PRO A 12 18.14 -4.19 -8.28
C PRO A 12 17.68 -3.62 -6.95
N PHE A 13 17.27 -2.34 -6.96
CA PHE A 13 16.88 -1.70 -5.71
C PHE A 13 15.44 -1.95 -5.31
N CYS A 14 14.66 -2.68 -6.13
CA CYS A 14 13.26 -2.94 -5.78
C CYS A 14 13.13 -3.73 -4.49
N SER A 15 14.02 -4.71 -4.27
CA SER A 15 13.95 -5.53 -3.08
C SER A 15 14.43 -4.79 -1.84
N GLU A 16 14.92 -3.58 -2.01
CA GLU A 16 15.43 -2.78 -0.89
C GLU A 16 14.39 -1.80 -0.37
N TYR A 17 13.20 -1.81 -0.93
CA TYR A 17 12.14 -0.89 -0.49
C TYR A 17 11.12 -1.59 0.36
N TRP A 18 10.53 -0.80 1.25
CA TRP A 18 9.43 -1.22 2.10
C TRP A 18 8.24 -0.36 1.72
N TYR A 19 7.12 -1.00 1.47
CA TYR A 19 5.94 -0.31 0.95
C TYR A 19 4.87 -0.21 2.01
N VAL A 20 4.27 0.97 2.11
CA VAL A 20 3.04 1.16 2.85
C VAL A 20 1.97 1.40 1.81
N TYR A 21 0.92 0.59 1.82
CA TYR A 21 -0.09 0.64 0.78
C TYR A 21 -1.47 0.86 1.38
N ILE A 22 -2.32 1.49 0.59
CA ILE A 22 -3.69 1.77 0.99
C ILE A 22 -4.62 1.15 -0.04
N LEU A 23 -5.51 0.29 0.42
CA LEU A 23 -6.49 -0.37 -0.42
C LEU A 23 -7.86 0.24 -0.18
N ARG A 24 -8.65 0.29 -1.25
CA ARG A 24 -10.08 0.55 -1.14
C ARG A 24 -10.79 -0.78 -1.16
N CYS A 25 -11.62 -1.03 -0.16
CA CYS A 25 -12.36 -2.26 -0.06
C CYS A 25 -13.78 -2.08 -0.57
N ALA A 26 -14.51 -3.19 -0.67
CA ALA A 26 -15.87 -3.16 -1.21
C ALA A 26 -16.81 -2.27 -0.39
N ASP A 27 -16.51 -2.11 0.91
CA ASP A 27 -17.31 -1.26 1.79
C ASP A 27 -16.94 0.22 1.67
N ASP A 28 -16.14 0.58 0.68
CA ASP A 28 -15.66 1.93 0.42
C ASP A 28 -14.80 2.47 1.56
N ARG A 29 -14.23 1.57 2.35
CA ARG A 29 -13.33 1.94 3.42
C ARG A 29 -11.91 1.49 3.08
N SER A 30 -10.95 2.10 3.75
CA SER A 30 -9.55 1.82 3.48
C SER A 30 -9.03 0.68 4.33
N TYR A 31 -7.98 0.06 3.83
CA TYR A 31 -7.14 -0.85 4.60
C TYR A 31 -5.70 -0.42 4.36
N THR A 32 -4.92 -0.26 5.42
CA THR A 32 -3.52 0.14 5.32
C THR A 32 -2.65 -1.04 5.72
N GLY A 33 -1.65 -1.34 4.90
CA GLY A 33 -0.74 -2.43 5.15
C GLY A 33 0.69 -2.06 4.81
N TYR A 34 1.59 -3.01 5.05
CA TYR A 34 3.01 -2.81 4.94
C TYR A 34 3.63 -4.10 4.41
N THR A 35 4.52 -3.98 3.43
CA THR A 35 5.11 -5.17 2.84
C THR A 35 6.38 -4.80 2.09
N GLN A 36 7.24 -5.78 1.90
CA GLN A 36 8.41 -5.64 1.03
C GLN A 36 8.11 -6.08 -0.39
N ASP A 37 7.05 -6.85 -0.58
CA ASP A 37 6.66 -7.33 -1.90
C ASP A 37 5.23 -6.90 -2.19
N LEU A 38 5.11 -5.74 -2.81
CA LEU A 38 3.80 -5.13 -3.02
C LEU A 38 2.93 -5.98 -3.95
N ASN A 39 3.48 -6.45 -5.05
CA ASN A 39 2.69 -7.22 -6.01
C ASN A 39 2.16 -8.51 -5.40
N ASP A 40 3.01 -9.23 -4.67
CA ASP A 40 2.58 -10.46 -4.03
C ASP A 40 1.50 -10.19 -2.98
N ARG A 41 1.69 -9.14 -2.19
CA ARG A 41 0.75 -8.83 -1.12
C ARG A 41 -0.61 -8.42 -1.68
N ILE A 42 -0.63 -7.62 -2.75
CA ILE A 42 -1.90 -7.24 -3.38
C ILE A 42 -2.59 -8.48 -3.94
N ALA A 43 -1.84 -9.39 -4.55
CA ALA A 43 -2.41 -10.62 -5.06
C ALA A 43 -3.04 -11.45 -3.95
N ARG A 44 -2.39 -11.49 -2.77
CA ARG A 44 -2.96 -12.21 -1.63
C ARG A 44 -4.26 -11.61 -1.16
N HIS A 45 -4.33 -10.28 -1.11
CA HIS A 45 -5.58 -9.62 -0.76
C HIS A 45 -6.67 -9.95 -1.78
N ALA A 46 -6.32 -9.93 -3.06
CA ALA A 46 -7.30 -10.15 -4.12
C ALA A 46 -7.91 -11.54 -4.06
N ARG A 47 -7.12 -12.56 -3.71
CA ARG A 47 -7.64 -13.93 -3.66
C ARG A 47 -8.20 -14.33 -2.30
N GLY A 48 -8.22 -13.37 -1.34
CA GLY A 48 -8.85 -13.65 -0.06
C GLY A 48 -7.95 -14.35 0.95
N SER A 49 -6.64 -14.31 0.75
CA SER A 49 -5.70 -14.97 1.66
C SER A 49 -5.36 -14.13 2.89
N VAL A 50 -5.80 -12.87 2.93
CA VAL A 50 -5.54 -11.99 4.05
C VAL A 50 -6.83 -11.86 4.86
N PRO A 51 -6.85 -12.37 6.11
CA PRO A 51 -8.11 -12.39 6.88
C PRO A 51 -8.74 -11.02 7.06
N ALA A 52 -7.91 -9.97 7.21
CA ALA A 52 -8.44 -8.64 7.48
C ALA A 52 -9.29 -8.09 6.33
N THR A 53 -9.05 -8.53 5.09
CA THR A 53 -9.79 -8.02 3.94
C THR A 53 -10.58 -9.08 3.21
N LYS A 54 -10.51 -10.33 3.68
CA LYS A 54 -11.15 -11.45 2.97
C LYS A 54 -12.62 -11.19 2.69
N ASN A 55 -13.34 -10.67 3.66
CA ASN A 55 -14.77 -10.43 3.54
C ASN A 55 -15.07 -9.01 3.07
N ARG A 56 -14.08 -8.29 2.61
CA ARG A 56 -14.22 -6.91 2.15
C ARG A 56 -13.81 -6.76 0.69
N ARG A 57 -13.70 -7.87 -0.02
CA ARG A 57 -13.37 -7.87 -1.44
C ARG A 57 -14.58 -7.50 -2.27
N PRO A 58 -14.40 -6.97 -3.46
CA PRO A 58 -13.11 -6.77 -4.13
C PRO A 58 -12.34 -5.60 -3.53
N ILE A 59 -11.02 -5.67 -3.66
CA ILE A 59 -10.15 -4.60 -3.21
C ILE A 59 -9.49 -3.94 -4.40
N LYS A 60 -9.07 -2.69 -4.19
CA LYS A 60 -8.39 -1.92 -5.22
C LYS A 60 -7.25 -1.16 -4.57
N LEU A 61 -6.08 -1.16 -5.20
CA LEU A 61 -4.96 -0.39 -4.71
C LEU A 61 -5.21 1.09 -5.00
N GLU A 62 -5.30 1.90 -3.94
CA GLU A 62 -5.50 3.33 -4.11
C GLU A 62 -4.18 4.07 -4.25
N THR A 63 -3.23 3.76 -3.37
CA THR A 63 -1.93 4.41 -3.40
C THR A 63 -0.95 3.61 -2.58
N TYR A 64 0.32 3.89 -2.78
CA TYR A 64 1.35 3.27 -1.97
C TYR A 64 2.52 4.23 -1.86
N PHE A 65 3.34 4.00 -0.84
CA PHE A 65 4.54 4.77 -0.55
C PHE A 65 5.70 3.81 -0.42
N ALA A 66 6.83 4.16 -1.01
CA ALA A 66 8.02 3.32 -0.96
C ALA A 66 9.07 4.01 -0.09
N PHE A 67 9.58 3.27 0.88
CA PHE A 67 10.61 3.76 1.78
C PHE A 67 11.84 2.89 1.68
N SER A 68 13.01 3.49 1.67
CA SER A 68 14.26 2.74 1.67
C SER A 68 14.63 2.28 3.08
N ASP A 69 13.92 2.76 4.10
CA ASP A 69 14.19 2.42 5.49
C ASP A 69 12.97 1.75 6.10
N GLN A 70 13.18 0.57 6.67
CA GLN A 70 12.09 -0.21 7.24
C GLN A 70 11.40 0.51 8.38
N ASN A 71 12.18 1.15 9.25
CA ASN A 71 11.59 1.83 10.40
C ASN A 71 10.70 2.99 9.99
N GLN A 72 11.12 3.72 8.96
CA GLN A 72 10.28 4.81 8.45
C GLN A 72 8.96 4.28 7.91
N ALA A 73 9.01 3.17 7.20
CA ALA A 73 7.79 2.57 6.67
C ALA A 73 6.85 2.15 7.78
N LEU A 74 7.40 1.47 8.79
CA LEU A 74 6.59 1.02 9.92
C LEU A 74 5.97 2.18 10.67
N GLU A 75 6.73 3.24 10.89
CA GLU A 75 6.20 4.40 11.59
C GLU A 75 5.12 5.11 10.79
N PHE A 76 5.31 5.16 9.47
CA PHE A 76 4.30 5.77 8.62
C PHE A 76 3.02 4.93 8.63
N GLU A 77 3.14 3.60 8.57
CA GLU A 77 1.98 2.74 8.64
C GLU A 77 1.22 2.95 9.94
N LYS A 78 1.96 3.00 11.06
CA LYS A 78 1.33 3.24 12.35
C LYS A 78 0.64 4.59 12.41
N TYR A 79 1.30 5.62 11.85
CA TYR A 79 0.73 6.94 11.82
C TYR A 79 -0.61 6.96 11.07
N LEU A 80 -0.67 6.28 9.92
CA LEU A 80 -1.89 6.27 9.13
C LEU A 80 -3.06 5.59 9.84
N LYS A 81 -2.77 4.80 10.86
CA LYS A 81 -3.81 4.12 11.62
C LYS A 81 -4.26 4.91 12.84
N THR A 82 -3.61 6.04 13.13
CA THR A 82 -4.07 6.94 14.18
C THR A 82 -5.18 7.83 13.66
N GLY A 83 -5.88 8.52 14.57
CA GLY A 83 -6.91 9.45 14.17
C GLY A 83 -6.38 10.55 13.26
N SER A 84 -5.24 11.15 13.62
CA SER A 84 -4.64 12.20 12.81
C SER A 84 -4.23 11.69 11.44
N GLY A 85 -3.60 10.52 11.39
CA GLY A 85 -3.15 9.96 10.13
C GLY A 85 -4.31 9.57 9.24
N ARG A 86 -5.38 9.04 9.81
CA ARG A 86 -6.58 8.72 9.03
C ARG A 86 -7.20 9.95 8.42
N ALA A 87 -7.21 11.06 9.15
CA ALA A 87 -7.73 12.32 8.63
C ALA A 87 -6.92 12.77 7.41
N VAL A 88 -5.60 12.70 7.52
CA VAL A 88 -4.73 13.06 6.41
C VAL A 88 -4.95 12.12 5.22
N MET A 89 -5.02 10.82 5.49
CA MET A 89 -5.21 9.83 4.44
C MET A 89 -6.53 10.07 3.71
N ASN A 90 -7.61 10.25 4.45
CA ASN A 90 -8.91 10.43 3.85
C ASN A 90 -9.00 11.72 3.04
N LYS A 91 -8.29 12.73 3.47
CA LYS A 91 -8.33 14.02 2.78
C LYS A 91 -7.45 14.03 1.53
N ARG A 92 -6.30 13.37 1.57
CA ARG A 92 -5.30 13.52 0.52
C ARG A 92 -5.08 12.29 -0.33
N PHE A 93 -5.23 11.11 0.24
CA PHE A 93 -4.82 9.89 -0.44
C PHE A 93 -5.93 8.87 -0.61
N PHE A 94 -7.12 9.17 -0.13
CA PHE A 94 -8.22 8.22 -0.21
C PHE A 94 -9.54 8.96 -0.36
N LYS A 95 -9.88 9.23 -1.61
CA LYS A 95 -11.10 9.98 -1.89
C LYS A 95 -12.32 9.08 -1.73
N ARG A 96 -13.24 9.48 -0.86
CA ARG A 96 -14.48 8.74 -0.66
C ARG A 96 -15.37 8.92 -1.87
N LEU A 97 -15.98 7.81 -2.29
CA LEU A 97 -16.83 7.83 -3.48
C LEU A 97 -18.14 8.54 -3.25
N ASP A 98 -18.59 8.59 -2.01
CA ASP A 98 -19.89 9.16 -1.66
C ASP A 98 -19.79 10.61 -1.21
N SER A 99 -18.66 11.24 -1.37
CA SER A 99 -18.50 12.63 -0.89
C SER A 99 -18.33 13.62 -2.01
#